data_0c69689120948cdc4dec8c7ae789386c
#
_entry.id   0c69689120948cdc4dec8c7ae789386c
#
_cell.length_a   1.000
_cell.length_b   1.000
_cell.length_c   1.000
_cell.angle_alpha   90.00
_cell.angle_beta   90.00
_cell.angle_gamma   90.00
#
_symmetry.space_group_name_H-M   'P 1'
#
loop_
_entity.id
_entity.type
_entity.pdbx_description
1 polymer ?
#
loop_
_entity_poly.entity_id
_entity_poly.type
_entity_poly.pdbx_seq_one_letter_code
_entity_poly.pdbx_strand_id
1 'polypeptide(L)'
;MVFGIIGENCSGKSTLAEKIKTEFGAEIITGKDYLRMAKSESEAVSLFREKLRRAVSGENIIYVIADPEHVKLLPDGAVRILVTADLETIKERFTARMHGTLPKSVSLMLERRHGIFDTGEYDYRFDGVAGDTEAFCEILKSDWSKGRRCCNE
;
A
#
# COMPACT_ATOMS: atom_id res chain seq x y z
N MET A 1 12.17 4.70 -7.22
CA MET A 1 11.77 4.39 -5.84
C MET A 1 10.45 3.61 -5.86
N VAL A 2 10.34 2.57 -5.08
CA VAL A 2 9.10 1.80 -4.95
C VAL A 2 8.52 1.97 -3.56
N PHE A 3 7.25 2.39 -3.49
CA PHE A 3 6.49 2.46 -2.24
C PHE A 3 5.46 1.33 -2.23
N GLY A 4 5.53 0.45 -1.24
CA GLY A 4 4.48 -0.51 -0.95
C GLY A 4 3.55 0.07 0.12
N ILE A 5 2.32 0.43 -0.26
CA ILE A 5 1.32 0.93 0.68
C ILE A 5 0.38 -0.22 1.03
N ILE A 6 0.53 -0.71 2.25
CA ILE A 6 -0.06 -1.97 2.71
C ILE A 6 -1.10 -1.67 3.79
N GLY A 7 -2.24 -2.33 3.72
CA GLY A 7 -3.27 -2.19 4.75
C GLY A 7 -4.58 -2.84 4.36
N GLU A 8 -5.47 -2.94 5.33
CA GLU A 8 -6.81 -3.50 5.16
C GLU A 8 -7.68 -2.62 4.24
N ASN A 9 -8.73 -3.19 3.71
CA ASN A 9 -9.72 -2.45 2.93
C ASN A 9 -10.25 -1.25 3.76
N CYS A 10 -10.39 -0.11 3.12
CA CYS A 10 -10.88 1.12 3.75
C CYS A 10 -10.00 1.68 4.89
N SER A 11 -8.74 1.29 4.96
CA SER A 11 -7.80 1.81 5.97
C SER A 11 -7.27 3.22 5.66
N GLY A 12 -7.45 3.72 4.44
CA GLY A 12 -6.95 5.03 4.03
C GLY A 12 -5.77 4.99 3.06
N LYS A 13 -5.45 3.82 2.51
CA LYS A 13 -4.33 3.63 1.57
C LYS A 13 -4.41 4.53 0.34
N SER A 14 -5.58 4.62 -0.27
CA SER A 14 -5.77 5.40 -1.49
C SER A 14 -5.51 6.89 -1.29
N THR A 15 -5.92 7.44 -0.17
CA THR A 15 -5.69 8.84 0.17
C THR A 15 -4.20 9.12 0.33
N LEU A 16 -3.47 8.26 1.04
CA LEU A 16 -2.03 8.38 1.19
C LEU A 16 -1.31 8.18 -0.15
N ALA A 17 -1.74 7.20 -0.95
CA ALA A 17 -1.15 6.93 -2.26
C ALA A 17 -1.27 8.13 -3.21
N GLU A 18 -2.43 8.79 -3.26
CA GLU A 18 -2.62 9.99 -4.07
C GLU A 18 -1.73 11.14 -3.63
N LYS A 19 -1.54 11.31 -2.32
CA LYS A 19 -0.63 12.34 -1.80
C LYS A 19 0.83 12.05 -2.19
N ILE A 20 1.29 10.82 -2.01
CA ILE A 20 2.65 10.41 -2.39
C ILE A 20 2.85 10.56 -3.91
N LYS A 21 1.85 10.17 -4.71
CA LYS A 21 1.87 10.35 -6.16
C LYS A 21 2.14 11.80 -6.55
N THR A 22 1.41 12.73 -5.94
CA THR A 22 1.55 14.16 -6.21
C THR A 22 2.93 14.68 -5.80
N GLU A 23 3.40 14.28 -4.62
CA GLU A 23 4.65 14.79 -4.05
C GLU A 23 5.92 14.21 -4.70
N PHE A 24 5.86 12.97 -5.19
CA PHE A 24 7.01 12.26 -5.75
C PHE A 24 6.92 12.01 -7.26
N GLY A 25 5.80 12.35 -7.90
CA GLY A 25 5.61 12.06 -9.32
C GLY A 25 5.56 10.57 -9.62
N ALA A 26 4.80 9.79 -8.85
CA ALA A 26 4.77 8.34 -8.93
C ALA A 26 3.57 7.80 -9.72
N GLU A 27 3.75 6.65 -10.34
CA GLU A 27 2.67 5.83 -10.91
C GLU A 27 2.02 4.98 -9.82
N ILE A 28 0.69 4.92 -9.77
CA ILE A 28 -0.03 4.03 -8.84
C ILE A 28 -0.46 2.76 -9.55
N ILE A 29 -0.11 1.61 -8.96
CA ILE A 29 -0.58 0.28 -9.37
C ILE A 29 -1.29 -0.33 -8.16
N THR A 30 -2.50 -0.85 -8.35
CA THR A 30 -3.32 -1.37 -7.27
C THR A 30 -3.62 -2.86 -7.45
N GLY A 31 -3.41 -3.64 -6.42
CA GLY A 31 -3.84 -5.05 -6.33
C GLY A 31 -3.39 -5.89 -7.50
N LYS A 32 -4.35 -6.34 -8.31
CA LYS A 32 -4.14 -7.23 -9.45
C LYS A 32 -4.02 -6.52 -10.80
N ASP A 33 -3.85 -5.21 -10.82
CA ASP A 33 -3.74 -4.46 -12.08
C ASP A 33 -2.56 -4.93 -12.95
N TYR A 34 -1.52 -5.52 -12.33
CA TYR A 34 -0.40 -6.11 -13.05
C TYR A 34 -0.79 -7.25 -14.01
N LEU A 35 -1.95 -7.88 -13.81
CA LEU A 35 -2.43 -8.95 -14.70
C LEU A 35 -2.65 -8.46 -16.14
N ARG A 36 -2.80 -7.17 -16.35
CA ARG A 36 -2.89 -6.55 -17.68
C ARG A 36 -1.58 -6.53 -18.45
N MET A 37 -0.46 -6.82 -17.79
CA MET A 37 0.87 -6.77 -18.42
C MET A 37 1.16 -7.94 -19.34
N ALA A 38 0.44 -9.06 -19.21
CA ALA A 38 0.62 -10.24 -20.04
C ALA A 38 -0.67 -11.07 -20.14
N LYS A 39 -0.67 -12.04 -21.06
CA LYS A 39 -1.83 -12.92 -21.27
C LYS A 39 -1.95 -14.01 -20.21
N SER A 40 -0.81 -14.48 -19.66
CA SER A 40 -0.79 -15.45 -18.57
C SER A 40 -0.45 -14.79 -17.24
N GLU A 41 -1.00 -15.32 -16.15
CA GLU A 41 -0.73 -14.80 -14.80
C GLU A 41 0.76 -14.91 -14.42
N SER A 42 1.38 -16.06 -14.72
CA SER A 42 2.81 -16.26 -14.40
C SER A 42 3.72 -15.29 -15.14
N GLU A 43 3.41 -14.98 -16.38
CA GLU A 43 4.13 -14.01 -17.19
C GLU A 43 3.94 -12.57 -16.67
N ALA A 44 2.69 -12.24 -16.32
CA ALA A 44 2.35 -10.94 -15.73
C ALA A 44 3.07 -10.72 -14.39
N VAL A 45 3.11 -11.72 -13.52
CA VAL A 45 3.84 -11.67 -12.25
C VAL A 45 5.34 -11.43 -12.50
N SER A 46 5.94 -12.15 -13.44
CA SER A 46 7.37 -12.00 -13.76
C SER A 46 7.69 -10.60 -14.29
N LEU A 47 6.88 -10.09 -15.21
CA LEU A 47 7.04 -8.74 -15.75
C LEU A 47 6.83 -7.66 -14.70
N PHE A 48 5.86 -7.83 -13.82
CA PHE A 48 5.58 -6.88 -12.75
C PHE A 48 6.71 -6.83 -11.72
N ARG A 49 7.21 -8.00 -11.28
CA ARG A 49 8.37 -8.07 -10.40
C ARG A 49 9.60 -7.39 -11.00
N GLU A 50 9.86 -7.60 -12.28
CA GLU A 50 10.97 -6.96 -12.99
C GLU A 50 10.78 -5.44 -13.07
N LYS A 51 9.55 -4.99 -13.37
CA LYS A 51 9.22 -3.55 -13.38
C LYS A 51 9.49 -2.90 -12.02
N LEU A 52 9.03 -3.53 -10.93
CA LEU A 52 9.27 -3.02 -9.58
C LEU A 52 10.76 -3.05 -9.21
N ARG A 53 11.47 -4.11 -9.56
CA ARG A 53 12.91 -4.23 -9.29
C ARG A 53 13.71 -3.12 -9.95
N ARG A 54 13.41 -2.80 -11.21
CA ARG A 54 14.03 -1.69 -11.93
C ARG A 54 13.69 -0.33 -11.34
N ALA A 55 12.46 -0.18 -10.86
CA ALA A 55 11.99 1.08 -10.30
C ALA A 55 12.63 1.44 -8.95
N VAL A 56 13.21 0.47 -8.23
CA VAL A 56 13.93 0.74 -6.97
C VAL A 56 15.01 1.82 -7.16
N SER A 57 15.70 1.81 -8.29
CA SER A 57 16.73 2.81 -8.64
C SER A 57 16.36 3.68 -9.85
N GLY A 58 15.12 3.65 -10.30
CA GLY A 58 14.64 4.36 -11.47
C GLY A 58 13.42 5.23 -11.20
N GLU A 59 12.36 4.99 -11.94
CA GLU A 59 11.09 5.70 -11.79
C GLU A 59 10.42 5.45 -10.43
N ASN A 60 9.47 6.33 -10.05
CA ASN A 60 8.73 6.19 -8.81
C ASN A 60 7.43 5.44 -9.06
N ILE A 61 7.23 4.34 -8.33
CA ILE A 61 6.02 3.51 -8.39
C ILE A 61 5.47 3.32 -6.99
N ILE A 62 4.15 3.43 -6.87
CA ILE A 62 3.39 3.10 -5.68
C ILE A 62 2.60 1.83 -5.96
N TYR A 63 2.81 0.80 -5.15
CA TYR A 63 1.99 -0.41 -5.18
C TYR A 63 1.07 -0.46 -3.97
N VAL A 64 -0.24 -0.38 -4.21
CA VAL A 64 -1.27 -0.40 -3.15
C VAL A 64 -1.73 -1.83 -2.93
N ILE A 65 -1.58 -2.33 -1.72
CA ILE A 65 -1.74 -3.74 -1.36
C ILE A 65 -2.79 -3.90 -0.27
N ALA A 66 -3.80 -4.73 -0.54
CA ALA A 66 -4.82 -5.13 0.42
C ALA A 66 -4.83 -6.65 0.69
N ASP A 67 -3.97 -7.40 0.02
CA ASP A 67 -3.85 -8.84 0.16
C ASP A 67 -2.42 -9.20 0.59
N PRO A 68 -2.23 -9.99 1.67
CA PRO A 68 -0.90 -10.40 2.12
C PRO A 68 -0.05 -11.10 1.05
N GLU A 69 -0.68 -11.82 0.13
CA GLU A 69 0.04 -12.48 -0.97
C GLU A 69 0.74 -11.49 -1.91
N HIS A 70 0.17 -10.31 -2.08
CA HIS A 70 0.77 -9.27 -2.92
C HIS A 70 2.00 -8.59 -2.28
N VAL A 71 2.14 -8.65 -0.96
CA VAL A 71 3.33 -8.14 -0.27
C VAL A 71 4.59 -8.86 -0.75
N LYS A 72 4.47 -10.13 -1.11
CA LYS A 72 5.57 -10.96 -1.64
C LYS A 72 6.09 -10.48 -3.00
N LEU A 73 5.33 -9.65 -3.70
CA LEU A 73 5.72 -9.08 -5.00
C LEU A 73 6.64 -7.87 -4.85
N LEU A 74 6.70 -7.26 -3.67
CA LEU A 74 7.59 -6.13 -3.43
C LEU A 74 9.05 -6.56 -3.48
N PRO A 75 9.90 -5.80 -4.22
CA PRO A 75 11.33 -6.08 -4.27
C PRO A 75 12.03 -5.67 -2.98
N ASP A 76 13.22 -6.20 -2.78
CA ASP A 76 14.13 -5.66 -1.79
C ASP A 76 14.45 -4.20 -2.13
N GLY A 77 14.51 -3.36 -1.11
CA GLY A 77 14.69 -1.92 -1.30
C GLY A 77 13.40 -1.12 -1.51
N ALA A 78 12.24 -1.77 -1.58
CA ALA A 78 10.96 -1.07 -1.53
C ALA A 78 10.73 -0.44 -0.15
N VAL A 79 10.16 0.76 -0.14
CA VAL A 79 9.71 1.41 1.10
C VAL A 79 8.35 0.84 1.48
N ARG A 80 8.27 0.14 2.59
CA ARG A 80 7.06 -0.52 3.06
C ARG A 80 6.34 0.35 4.10
N ILE A 81 5.12 0.74 3.79
CA ILE A 81 4.29 1.61 4.62
C ILE A 81 3.03 0.85 5.01
N LEU A 82 2.84 0.63 6.31
CA LEU A 82 1.59 0.08 6.83
C LEU A 82 0.62 1.22 7.13
N VAL A 83 -0.55 1.19 6.51
CA VAL A 83 -1.66 2.10 6.81
C VAL A 83 -2.65 1.38 7.70
N THR A 84 -2.92 1.93 8.88
CA THR A 84 -3.78 1.32 9.89
C THR A 84 -5.07 2.11 10.08
N ALA A 85 -6.13 1.41 10.44
CA ALA A 85 -7.38 1.97 10.92
C ALA A 85 -8.05 0.98 11.88
N ASP A 86 -8.79 1.48 12.86
CA ASP A 86 -9.56 0.62 13.74
C ASP A 86 -10.73 -0.04 12.99
N LEU A 87 -11.16 -1.19 13.48
CA LEU A 87 -12.21 -1.99 12.83
C LEU A 87 -13.52 -1.22 12.67
N GLU A 88 -13.90 -0.43 13.66
CA GLU A 88 -15.13 0.39 13.60
C GLU A 88 -15.09 1.39 12.46
N THR A 89 -13.99 2.11 12.31
CA THR A 89 -13.79 3.06 11.20
C THR A 89 -13.80 2.35 9.86
N ILE A 90 -13.16 1.19 9.74
CA ILE A 90 -13.17 0.36 8.53
C ILE A 90 -14.61 -0.02 8.16
N LYS A 91 -15.40 -0.48 9.11
CA LYS A 91 -16.81 -0.85 8.89
C LYS A 91 -17.66 0.36 8.46
N GLU A 92 -17.48 1.50 9.10
CA GLU A 92 -18.17 2.74 8.74
C GLU A 92 -17.87 3.18 7.31
N ARG A 93 -16.59 3.17 6.93
CA ARG A 93 -16.15 3.53 5.58
C ARG A 93 -16.65 2.54 4.52
N PHE A 94 -16.62 1.25 4.85
CA PHE A 94 -17.14 0.21 3.96
C PHE A 94 -18.66 0.34 3.77
N THR A 95 -19.40 0.60 4.84
CA THR A 95 -20.84 0.86 4.82
C THR A 95 -21.17 2.05 3.91
N ALA A 96 -20.41 3.13 3.99
CA ALA A 96 -20.60 4.31 3.12
C ALA A 96 -20.37 3.96 1.64
N ARG A 97 -19.36 3.13 1.32
CA ARG A 97 -19.12 2.65 -0.05
C ARG A 97 -20.23 1.76 -0.58
N MET A 98 -20.93 1.04 0.29
CA MET A 98 -22.04 0.15 -0.03
C MET A 98 -23.41 0.84 0.09
N HIS A 99 -23.43 2.17 -0.01
CA HIS A 99 -24.66 2.97 0.02
C HIS A 99 -25.47 2.88 1.32
N GLY A 100 -24.78 2.75 2.45
CA GLY A 100 -25.38 2.81 3.78
C GLY A 100 -25.80 1.47 4.38
N THR A 101 -25.54 0.35 3.71
CA THR A 101 -25.85 -0.99 4.21
C THR A 101 -24.59 -1.86 4.24
N LEU A 102 -24.27 -2.43 5.40
CA LEU A 102 -23.18 -3.40 5.54
C LEU A 102 -23.79 -4.80 5.73
N PRO A 103 -23.70 -5.69 4.71
CA PRO A 103 -24.16 -7.06 4.85
C PRO A 103 -23.41 -7.79 5.97
N LYS A 104 -24.11 -8.68 6.70
CA LYS A 104 -23.51 -9.42 7.79
C LYS A 104 -22.30 -10.25 7.38
N SER A 105 -22.34 -10.85 6.19
CA SER A 105 -21.22 -11.62 5.62
C SER A 105 -19.98 -10.76 5.41
N VAL A 106 -20.17 -9.53 4.95
CA VAL A 106 -19.07 -8.55 4.75
C VAL A 106 -18.52 -8.08 6.10
N SER A 107 -19.39 -7.78 7.07
CA SER A 107 -18.97 -7.41 8.42
C SER A 107 -18.10 -8.49 9.06
N LEU A 108 -18.50 -9.75 8.95
CA LEU A 108 -17.74 -10.89 9.46
C LEU A 108 -16.39 -11.05 8.74
N MET A 109 -16.36 -10.84 7.42
CA MET A 109 -15.12 -10.86 6.66
C MET A 109 -14.14 -9.79 7.16
N LEU A 110 -14.62 -8.57 7.37
CA LEU A 110 -13.79 -7.47 7.89
C LEU A 110 -13.23 -7.77 9.29
N GLU A 111 -14.05 -8.36 10.16
CA GLU A 111 -13.63 -8.80 11.49
C GLU A 111 -12.54 -9.87 11.44
N ARG A 112 -12.68 -10.86 10.56
CA ARG A 112 -11.69 -11.94 10.39
C ARG A 112 -10.37 -11.45 9.84
N ARG A 113 -10.40 -10.44 8.98
CA ARG A 113 -9.21 -9.89 8.33
C ARG A 113 -8.55 -8.77 9.13
N HIS A 114 -9.20 -8.27 10.16
CA HIS A 114 -8.64 -7.21 10.97
C HIS A 114 -7.34 -7.65 11.64
N GLY A 115 -6.27 -6.86 11.45
CA GLY A 115 -4.96 -7.14 12.02
C GLY A 115 -4.08 -8.11 11.21
N ILE A 116 -4.49 -8.55 10.01
CA ILE A 116 -3.72 -9.51 9.20
C ILE A 116 -2.33 -9.01 8.81
N PHE A 117 -2.11 -7.71 8.82
CA PHE A 117 -0.83 -7.10 8.49
C PHE A 117 0.01 -6.71 9.71
N ASP A 118 -0.50 -6.88 10.92
CA ASP A 118 0.14 -6.36 12.14
C ASP A 118 1.50 -6.99 12.46
N THR A 119 1.73 -8.23 12.00
CA THR A 119 2.97 -8.97 12.25
C THR A 119 4.05 -8.79 11.19
N GLY A 120 3.78 -8.00 10.15
CA GLY A 120 4.74 -7.74 9.08
C GLY A 120 5.85 -6.76 9.48
N GLU A 121 6.88 -6.72 8.66
CA GLU A 121 7.98 -5.75 8.78
C GLU A 121 7.72 -4.54 7.88
N TYR A 122 7.78 -3.35 8.46
CA TYR A 122 7.49 -2.09 7.76
C TYR A 122 8.54 -1.04 8.09
N ASP A 123 8.83 -0.18 7.11
CA ASP A 123 9.71 0.97 7.31
C ASP A 123 8.98 2.11 8.00
N TYR A 124 7.69 2.25 7.72
CA TYR A 124 6.82 3.29 8.28
C TYR A 124 5.45 2.74 8.63
N ARG A 125 4.82 3.37 9.61
CA ARG A 125 3.41 3.16 9.96
C ARG A 125 2.67 4.50 9.85
N PHE A 126 1.51 4.48 9.23
CA PHE A 126 0.66 5.65 9.06
C PHE A 126 -0.75 5.37 9.59
N ASP A 127 -1.24 6.26 10.45
CA ASP A 127 -2.62 6.18 10.93
C ASP A 127 -3.59 6.68 9.86
N GLY A 128 -4.37 5.80 9.27
CA GLY A 128 -5.33 6.13 8.20
C GLY A 128 -6.57 6.86 8.68
N VAL A 129 -6.73 7.07 9.99
CA VAL A 129 -7.86 7.80 10.61
C VAL A 129 -7.44 9.22 10.99
N ALA A 130 -6.37 9.33 11.78
CA ALA A 130 -5.92 10.61 12.36
C ALA A 130 -4.63 11.16 11.74
N GLY A 131 -3.97 10.40 10.86
CA GLY A 131 -2.69 10.79 10.28
C GLY A 131 -2.79 11.94 9.30
N ASP A 132 -1.78 12.81 9.32
CA ASP A 132 -1.61 13.91 8.38
C ASP A 132 -0.73 13.46 7.22
N THR A 133 -1.33 13.34 6.03
CA THR A 133 -0.63 12.89 4.82
C THR A 133 0.47 13.84 4.38
N GLU A 134 0.29 15.14 4.58
CA GLU A 134 1.28 16.15 4.22
C GLU A 134 2.52 16.04 5.13
N ALA A 135 2.31 15.99 6.45
CA ALA A 135 3.37 15.79 7.41
C ALA A 135 4.13 14.49 7.18
N PHE A 136 3.43 13.42 6.84
CA PHE A 136 4.03 12.14 6.52
C PHE A 136 4.92 12.21 5.27
N CYS A 137 4.47 12.87 4.22
CA CYS A 137 5.27 13.06 3.00
C CYS A 137 6.53 13.89 3.27
N GLU A 138 6.46 14.88 4.16
CA GLU A 138 7.65 15.64 4.57
C GLU A 138 8.68 14.76 5.28
N ILE A 139 8.23 13.81 6.10
CA ILE A 139 9.11 12.81 6.73
C ILE A 139 9.77 11.93 5.67
N LEU A 140 9.02 11.43 4.70
CA LEU A 140 9.56 10.61 3.61
C LEU A 140 10.61 11.38 2.80
N LYS A 141 10.34 12.63 2.46
CA LYS A 141 11.29 13.49 1.74
C LYS A 141 12.56 13.76 2.55
N SER A 142 12.41 14.03 3.83
CA SER A 142 13.54 14.28 4.74
C SER A 142 14.44 13.07 4.86
N ASP A 143 13.86 11.89 5.07
CA ASP A 143 14.63 10.64 5.18
C ASP A 143 15.31 10.27 3.87
N TRP A 144 14.67 10.55 2.75
CA TRP A 144 15.25 10.33 1.44
C TRP A 144 16.44 11.26 1.15
N SER A 145 16.31 12.54 1.44
CA SER A 145 17.38 13.52 1.21
C SER A 145 18.60 13.31 2.10
N LYS A 146 18.41 12.73 3.30
CA LYS A 146 19.50 12.38 4.23
C LYS A 146 20.25 11.11 3.90
N GLY A 147 19.92 10.47 2.76
CA GLY A 147 20.57 9.25 2.34
C GLY A 147 20.26 8.03 3.21
N ARG A 148 19.18 8.05 3.96
CA ARG A 148 18.61 6.86 4.59
C ARG A 148 17.95 5.98 3.52
N ARG A 149 18.73 5.64 2.50
CA ARG A 149 18.47 4.40 1.80
C ARG A 149 18.70 3.35 2.86
N CYS A 150 17.69 2.56 3.12
CA CYS A 150 17.83 1.43 4.00
C CYS A 150 19.09 0.68 3.59
N CYS A 151 20.18 0.89 4.33
CA CYS A 151 21.31 0.01 4.28
C CYS A 151 20.87 -1.24 5.01
N ASN A 152 20.18 -2.10 4.31
CA ASN A 152 20.15 -3.51 4.60
C ASN A 152 21.03 -4.17 3.54
N GLU A 153 22.30 -4.06 3.81
CA GLU A 153 23.22 -5.10 3.38
C GLU A 153 23.04 -6.32 4.29
#